data_cdea604372544aae112833b1afe020ed
#
_entry.id   cdea604372544aae112833b1afe020ed
#
_cell.length_a   1.000
_cell.length_b   1.000
_cell.length_c   1.000
_cell.angle_alpha   90.00
_cell.angle_beta   90.00
_cell.angle_gamma   90.00
#
_symmetry.space_group_name_H-M   'P 1'
#
loop_
_entity.id
_entity.type
_entity.pdbx_description
1 polymer ?
#
loop_
_entity_poly.entity_id
_entity_poly.type
_entity_poly.pdbx_seq_one_letter_code
_entity_poly.pdbx_strand_id
1 'polypeptide(L)'
;VTGADVVRVARSLLGVRYLHQGRSRAGLDCIGLPVLVRAELGLPDLDAAPGYARTSTAFEMLDFCRANMVEVAPAEIQPGDILVQINGVGRHMAIVCDYPLCPDSLGIIHAWLPNRRVTECRLDDAFMQTVRGCFRFKEIAA
;
A
#
# COMPACT_ATOMS: atom_id res chain seq x y z
N VAL A 1 4.63 6.52 -15.31
CA VAL A 1 3.69 5.93 -14.34
C VAL A 1 3.07 7.02 -13.51
N THR A 2 1.77 6.96 -13.31
CA THR A 2 1.02 7.92 -12.51
C THR A 2 0.38 7.22 -11.31
N GLY A 3 -0.13 8.03 -10.36
CA GLY A 3 -0.93 7.51 -9.27
C GLY A 3 -2.18 6.78 -9.76
N ALA A 4 -2.79 7.28 -10.85
CA ALA A 4 -3.94 6.62 -11.47
C ALA A 4 -3.59 5.23 -12.01
N ASP A 5 -2.39 5.04 -12.55
CA ASP A 5 -1.93 3.72 -13.00
C ASP A 5 -1.81 2.75 -11.82
N VAL A 6 -1.28 3.22 -10.70
CA VAL A 6 -1.18 2.41 -9.47
C VAL A 6 -2.58 1.97 -9.01
N VAL A 7 -3.52 2.90 -8.95
CA VAL A 7 -4.89 2.62 -8.52
C VAL A 7 -5.58 1.65 -9.49
N ARG A 8 -5.40 1.83 -10.79
CA ARG A 8 -5.99 0.95 -11.81
C ARG A 8 -5.53 -0.49 -11.61
N VAL A 9 -4.24 -0.71 -11.42
CA VAL A 9 -3.70 -2.06 -11.21
C VAL A 9 -4.18 -2.62 -9.87
N ALA A 10 -4.15 -1.81 -8.81
CA ALA A 10 -4.63 -2.25 -7.50
C ALA A 10 -6.10 -2.68 -7.56
N ARG A 11 -6.95 -1.92 -8.25
CA ARG A 11 -8.36 -2.29 -8.45
C ARG A 11 -8.55 -3.58 -9.21
N SER A 12 -7.66 -3.89 -10.15
CA SER A 12 -7.71 -5.17 -10.86
C SER A 12 -7.43 -6.37 -9.95
N LEU A 13 -6.90 -6.13 -8.76
CA LEU A 13 -6.57 -7.16 -7.77
C LEU A 13 -7.62 -7.31 -6.68
N LEU A 14 -8.71 -6.54 -6.73
CA LEU A 14 -9.81 -6.68 -5.77
C LEU A 14 -10.35 -8.11 -5.78
N GLY A 15 -10.56 -8.67 -4.59
CA GLY A 15 -11.05 -10.03 -4.43
C GLY A 15 -9.96 -11.10 -4.40
N VAL A 16 -8.71 -10.77 -4.70
CA VAL A 16 -7.60 -11.72 -4.55
C VAL A 16 -7.52 -12.12 -3.06
N ARG A 17 -7.40 -13.43 -2.81
CA ARG A 17 -7.40 -13.95 -1.44
C ARG A 17 -6.19 -13.47 -0.65
N TYR A 18 -6.36 -13.28 0.64
CA TYR A 18 -5.25 -13.03 1.54
C TYR A 18 -4.41 -14.30 1.67
N LEU A 19 -3.10 -14.15 1.51
CA LEU A 19 -2.13 -15.24 1.68
C LEU A 19 -0.87 -14.67 2.30
N HIS A 20 -0.49 -15.16 3.47
CA HIS A 20 0.73 -14.72 4.14
C HIS A 20 1.94 -14.88 3.20
N GLN A 21 2.70 -13.80 3.03
CA GLN A 21 3.83 -13.72 2.11
C GLN A 21 3.47 -13.92 0.63
N GLY A 22 2.18 -13.83 0.28
CA GLY A 22 1.73 -13.94 -1.11
C GLY A 22 2.19 -12.76 -1.97
N ARG A 23 2.61 -13.05 -3.20
CA ARG A 23 3.19 -12.08 -4.14
C ARG A 23 2.65 -12.25 -5.56
N SER A 24 1.49 -12.87 -5.73
CA SER A 24 0.88 -13.12 -7.04
C SER A 24 -0.64 -13.00 -6.96
N ARG A 25 -1.29 -13.11 -8.12
CA ARG A 25 -2.76 -13.12 -8.18
C ARG A 25 -3.38 -14.35 -7.52
N ALA A 26 -2.58 -15.36 -7.14
CA ALA A 26 -3.05 -16.51 -6.37
C ALA A 26 -3.22 -16.19 -4.88
N GLY A 27 -2.62 -15.11 -4.39
CA GLY A 27 -2.76 -14.65 -3.03
C GLY A 27 -1.79 -13.52 -2.72
N LEU A 28 -2.22 -12.61 -1.85
CA LEU A 28 -1.46 -11.42 -1.46
C LEU A 28 -1.63 -11.13 0.02
N ASP A 29 -0.54 -10.72 0.67
CA ASP A 29 -0.62 -10.04 1.96
C ASP A 29 -0.56 -8.52 1.76
N CYS A 30 -0.52 -7.75 2.85
CA CYS A 30 -0.57 -6.29 2.78
C CYS A 30 0.67 -5.69 2.08
N ILE A 31 1.81 -6.35 2.14
CA ILE A 31 3.03 -5.94 1.45
C ILE A 31 3.03 -6.46 0.01
N GLY A 32 2.52 -7.66 -0.21
CA GLY A 32 2.44 -8.27 -1.52
C GLY A 32 1.62 -7.45 -2.52
N LEU A 33 0.58 -6.77 -2.05
CA LEU A 33 -0.25 -5.94 -2.91
C LEU A 33 0.57 -4.82 -3.59
N PRO A 34 1.25 -3.92 -2.89
CA PRO A 34 2.07 -2.92 -3.58
C PRO A 34 3.23 -3.51 -4.35
N VAL A 35 3.81 -4.62 -3.89
CA VAL A 35 4.88 -5.31 -4.64
C VAL A 35 4.37 -5.81 -6.00
N LEU A 36 3.20 -6.45 -6.03
CA LEU A 36 2.64 -6.95 -7.28
C LEU A 36 2.20 -5.80 -8.20
N VAL A 37 1.64 -4.73 -7.64
CA VAL A 37 1.27 -3.54 -8.43
C VAL A 37 2.51 -3.00 -9.15
N ARG A 38 3.63 -2.87 -8.46
CA ARG A 38 4.88 -2.42 -9.07
C ARG A 38 5.34 -3.36 -10.18
N ALA A 39 5.29 -4.66 -9.93
CA ALA A 39 5.69 -5.67 -10.92
C ALA A 39 4.84 -5.58 -12.19
N GLU A 40 3.52 -5.44 -12.04
CA GLU A 40 2.61 -5.35 -13.19
C GLU A 40 2.74 -4.03 -13.94
N LEU A 41 3.27 -2.98 -13.30
CA LEU A 41 3.61 -1.71 -13.95
C LEU A 41 5.02 -1.70 -14.55
N GLY A 42 5.77 -2.79 -14.43
CA GLY A 42 7.13 -2.86 -14.94
C GLY A 42 8.14 -2.07 -14.12
N LEU A 43 7.83 -1.75 -12.87
CA LEU A 43 8.72 -1.01 -11.97
C LEU A 43 9.69 -1.95 -11.26
N PRO A 44 10.85 -1.43 -10.80
CA PRO A 44 11.81 -2.25 -10.05
C PRO A 44 11.19 -2.94 -8.84
N ASP A 45 11.63 -4.16 -8.56
CA ASP A 45 11.14 -4.97 -7.45
C ASP A 45 11.80 -4.52 -6.13
N LEU A 46 11.04 -3.85 -5.27
CA LEU A 46 11.52 -3.42 -3.96
C LEU A 46 11.60 -4.57 -2.96
N ASP A 47 10.88 -5.68 -3.19
CA ASP A 47 10.91 -6.86 -2.32
C ASP A 47 12.29 -7.53 -2.33
N ALA A 48 13.07 -7.32 -3.39
CA ALA A 48 14.42 -7.82 -3.53
C ALA A 48 15.48 -6.83 -3.04
N ALA A 49 15.11 -5.63 -2.59
CA ALA A 49 16.05 -4.60 -2.19
C ALA A 49 16.82 -4.99 -0.93
N PRO A 50 18.14 -4.65 -0.83
CA PRO A 50 18.89 -4.88 0.39
C PRO A 50 18.26 -4.19 1.60
N GLY A 51 18.24 -4.86 2.74
CA GLY A 51 17.65 -4.34 3.97
C GLY A 51 16.17 -4.59 4.12
N TYR A 52 15.49 -5.12 3.11
CA TYR A 52 14.11 -5.55 3.25
C TYR A 52 14.05 -6.97 3.80
N ALA A 53 13.26 -7.18 4.87
CA ALA A 53 13.00 -8.50 5.43
C ALA A 53 11.48 -8.69 5.57
N ARG A 54 10.99 -9.86 5.16
CA ARG A 54 9.55 -10.20 5.22
C ARG A 54 9.03 -10.22 6.65
N THR A 55 9.92 -10.46 7.62
CA THR A 55 9.62 -10.52 9.04
C THR A 55 10.11 -9.27 9.79
N SER A 56 10.40 -8.18 9.06
CA SER A 56 10.91 -6.95 9.65
C SER A 56 9.92 -6.37 10.67
N THR A 57 10.46 -5.60 11.62
CA THR A 57 9.65 -4.86 12.57
C THR A 57 8.92 -3.71 11.89
N ALA A 58 7.93 -3.12 12.58
CA ALA A 58 7.22 -1.95 12.09
C ALA A 58 8.18 -0.77 11.80
N PHE A 59 9.18 -0.55 12.66
CA PHE A 59 10.16 0.51 12.46
C PHE A 59 11.07 0.25 11.28
N GLU A 60 11.50 -0.99 11.08
CA GLU A 60 12.29 -1.37 9.91
C GLU A 60 11.50 -1.17 8.61
N MET A 61 10.19 -1.42 8.62
CA MET A 61 9.32 -1.13 7.49
C MET A 61 9.30 0.35 7.16
N LEU A 62 9.16 1.23 8.16
CA LEU A 62 9.21 2.68 7.96
C LEU A 62 10.56 3.13 7.41
N ASP A 63 11.66 2.62 7.96
CA ASP A 63 13.01 2.95 7.49
C ASP A 63 13.21 2.50 6.05
N PHE A 64 12.73 1.31 5.71
CA PHE A 64 12.78 0.80 4.35
C PHE A 64 11.99 1.71 3.39
N CYS A 65 10.78 2.10 3.77
CA CYS A 65 9.96 3.00 2.94
C CYS A 65 10.65 4.35 2.73
N ARG A 66 11.24 4.93 3.79
CA ARG A 66 11.96 6.20 3.69
C ARG A 66 13.17 6.10 2.76
N ALA A 67 13.86 4.96 2.76
CA ALA A 67 15.02 4.75 1.90
C ALA A 67 14.66 4.52 0.43
N ASN A 68 13.46 4.00 0.14
CA ASN A 68 13.11 3.51 -1.19
C ASN A 68 11.94 4.24 -1.85
N MET A 69 11.27 5.13 -1.15
CA MET A 69 10.15 5.91 -1.65
C MET A 69 10.32 7.38 -1.25
N VAL A 70 9.44 8.23 -1.74
CA VAL A 70 9.37 9.64 -1.35
C VAL A 70 8.35 9.76 -0.23
N GLU A 71 8.77 10.27 0.93
CA GLU A 71 7.85 10.53 2.04
C GLU A 71 7.02 11.77 1.73
N VAL A 72 5.71 11.70 2.00
CA VAL A 72 4.79 12.82 1.79
C VAL A 72 4.08 13.16 3.10
N ALA A 73 3.69 14.42 3.25
CA ALA A 73 2.93 14.84 4.41
C ALA A 73 1.52 14.24 4.38
N PRO A 74 0.94 13.90 5.54
CA PRO A 74 -0.43 13.34 5.58
C PRO A 74 -1.47 14.21 4.89
N ALA A 75 -1.32 15.53 4.93
CA ALA A 75 -2.25 16.46 4.26
C ALA A 75 -2.09 16.47 2.74
N GLU A 76 -1.04 15.86 2.20
CA GLU A 76 -0.71 15.88 0.77
C GLU A 76 -0.88 14.54 0.10
N ILE A 77 -1.45 13.56 0.77
CA ILE A 77 -1.67 12.23 0.18
C ILE A 77 -2.62 12.33 -1.01
N GLN A 78 -2.35 11.52 -2.02
CA GLN A 78 -3.14 11.44 -3.25
C GLN A 78 -3.26 9.99 -3.71
N PRO A 79 -4.21 9.70 -4.61
CA PRO A 79 -4.34 8.36 -5.18
C PRO A 79 -3.01 7.83 -5.72
N GLY A 80 -2.70 6.60 -5.37
CA GLY A 80 -1.43 5.93 -5.70
C GLY A 80 -0.41 5.94 -4.58
N ASP A 81 -0.61 6.73 -3.53
CA ASP A 81 0.29 6.76 -2.38
C ASP A 81 0.12 5.52 -1.50
N ILE A 82 1.16 5.24 -0.73
CA ILE A 82 1.21 4.12 0.20
C ILE A 82 1.11 4.64 1.63
N LEU A 83 0.19 4.10 2.39
CA LEU A 83 0.08 4.38 3.83
C LEU A 83 0.65 3.21 4.61
N VAL A 84 1.48 3.50 5.59
CA VAL A 84 1.97 2.51 6.54
C VAL A 84 1.28 2.74 7.88
N GLN A 85 0.47 1.76 8.27
CA GLN A 85 -0.24 1.74 9.53
C GLN A 85 0.55 0.89 10.53
N ILE A 86 0.69 1.38 11.75
CA ILE A 86 1.29 0.63 12.85
C ILE A 86 0.28 0.60 13.98
N ASN A 87 -0.07 -0.61 14.43
CA ASN A 87 -0.99 -0.82 15.53
C ASN A 87 -0.38 -1.85 16.48
N GLY A 88 0.19 -1.36 17.59
CA GLY A 88 0.97 -2.20 18.50
C GLY A 88 2.21 -2.73 17.80
N VAL A 89 2.36 -4.05 17.76
CA VAL A 89 3.45 -4.71 17.02
C VAL A 89 3.08 -5.01 15.58
N GLY A 90 1.81 -4.83 15.21
CA GLY A 90 1.31 -5.06 13.86
C GLY A 90 1.69 -3.93 12.93
N ARG A 91 1.89 -4.28 11.66
CA ARG A 91 2.15 -3.34 10.58
C ARG A 91 1.26 -3.66 9.40
N HIS A 92 0.88 -2.64 8.64
CA HIS A 92 -0.01 -2.82 7.51
C HIS A 92 0.26 -1.75 6.45
N MET A 93 0.17 -2.12 5.19
CA MET A 93 0.25 -1.20 4.06
C MET A 93 -1.09 -1.13 3.35
N ALA A 94 -1.46 0.08 2.91
CA ALA A 94 -2.63 0.32 2.10
C ALA A 94 -2.26 1.25 0.95
N ILE A 95 -2.97 1.12 -0.17
CA ILE A 95 -2.82 2.00 -1.32
C ILE A 95 -3.97 3.00 -1.31
N VAL A 96 -3.64 4.29 -1.33
CA VAL A 96 -4.64 5.35 -1.41
C VAL A 96 -5.28 5.35 -2.80
N CYS A 97 -6.59 5.51 -2.84
CA CYS A 97 -7.33 5.63 -4.10
C CYS A 97 -8.36 6.77 -4.01
N ASP A 98 -8.87 7.18 -5.16
CA ASP A 98 -10.11 7.94 -5.22
C ASP A 98 -11.26 7.06 -4.73
N TYR A 99 -12.33 7.68 -4.23
CA TYR A 99 -13.45 6.91 -3.71
C TYR A 99 -14.75 7.38 -4.37
N PRO A 100 -15.14 6.79 -5.51
CA PRO A 100 -16.28 7.29 -6.29
C PRO A 100 -17.61 7.31 -5.55
N LEU A 101 -17.80 6.41 -4.57
CA LEU A 101 -19.02 6.39 -3.74
C LEU A 101 -19.12 7.59 -2.82
N CYS A 102 -18.01 8.25 -2.52
CA CYS A 102 -17.97 9.46 -1.70
C CYS A 102 -16.89 10.40 -2.28
N PRO A 103 -17.21 11.21 -3.31
CA PRO A 103 -16.21 11.97 -4.07
C PRO A 103 -15.35 12.94 -3.25
N ASP A 104 -15.83 13.38 -2.10
CA ASP A 104 -15.08 14.27 -1.22
C ASP A 104 -14.12 13.54 -0.29
N SER A 105 -14.08 12.21 -0.36
CA SER A 105 -13.23 11.36 0.45
C SER A 105 -12.24 10.60 -0.41
N LEU A 106 -11.12 10.21 0.19
CA LEU A 106 -10.23 9.20 -0.38
C LEU A 106 -10.64 7.82 0.11
N GLY A 107 -10.20 6.81 -0.60
CA GLY A 107 -10.33 5.42 -0.21
C GLY A 107 -8.98 4.76 -0.04
N ILE A 108 -8.99 3.52 0.39
CA ILE A 108 -7.82 2.65 0.42
C ILE A 108 -8.15 1.30 -0.20
N ILE A 109 -7.16 0.74 -0.87
CA ILE A 109 -7.17 -0.64 -1.35
C ILE A 109 -6.09 -1.37 -0.57
N HIS A 110 -6.45 -2.47 0.08
CA HIS A 110 -5.50 -3.21 0.90
C HIS A 110 -5.87 -4.69 0.99
N ALA A 111 -4.85 -5.54 1.17
CA ALA A 111 -5.06 -6.94 1.50
C ALA A 111 -5.35 -6.99 2.99
N TRP A 112 -6.61 -7.21 3.35
CA TRP A 112 -7.13 -7.07 4.71
C TRP A 112 -7.49 -8.44 5.27
N LEU A 113 -6.72 -8.90 6.27
CA LEU A 113 -6.88 -10.23 6.82
C LEU A 113 -8.30 -10.52 7.37
N PRO A 114 -8.96 -9.60 8.10
CA PRO A 114 -10.32 -9.84 8.55
C PRO A 114 -11.30 -10.17 7.44
N ASN A 115 -11.12 -9.59 6.25
CA ASN A 115 -11.94 -9.86 5.06
C ASN A 115 -11.38 -11.00 4.20
N ARG A 116 -10.18 -11.49 4.51
CA ARG A 116 -9.48 -12.58 3.82
C ARG A 116 -9.22 -12.33 2.34
N ARG A 117 -9.23 -11.07 1.90
CA ARG A 117 -9.06 -10.68 0.50
C ARG A 117 -8.63 -9.23 0.38
N VAL A 118 -8.20 -8.86 -0.83
CA VAL A 118 -8.00 -7.46 -1.19
C VAL A 118 -9.37 -6.78 -1.28
N THR A 119 -9.52 -5.68 -0.55
CA THR A 119 -10.75 -4.90 -0.48
C THR A 119 -10.48 -3.42 -0.70
N GLU A 120 -11.52 -2.70 -1.08
CA GLU A 120 -11.51 -1.24 -1.17
C GLU A 120 -12.54 -0.68 -0.19
N CYS A 121 -12.14 0.32 0.58
CA CYS A 121 -13.04 0.99 1.51
C CYS A 121 -12.67 2.46 1.64
N ARG A 122 -13.56 3.25 2.25
CA ARG A 122 -13.29 4.65 2.53
C ARG A 122 -12.15 4.78 3.54
N LEU A 123 -11.25 5.72 3.29
CA LEU A 123 -10.21 6.08 4.26
C LEU A 123 -10.84 6.96 5.34
N ASP A 124 -11.01 6.41 6.53
CA ASP A 124 -11.64 7.10 7.65
C ASP A 124 -10.61 7.65 8.65
N ASP A 125 -11.08 8.48 9.57
CA ASP A 125 -10.23 9.10 10.57
C ASP A 125 -9.61 8.07 11.51
N ALA A 126 -10.33 7.01 11.84
CA ALA A 126 -9.83 5.95 12.71
C ALA A 126 -8.60 5.26 12.09
N PHE A 127 -8.64 4.99 10.80
CA PHE A 127 -7.49 4.43 10.09
C PHE A 127 -6.33 5.43 10.09
N MET A 128 -6.60 6.70 9.74
CA MET A 128 -5.55 7.73 9.66
C MET A 128 -4.85 7.97 11.01
N GLN A 129 -5.53 7.79 12.12
CA GLN A 129 -4.93 7.95 13.45
C GLN A 129 -3.82 6.93 13.71
N THR A 130 -3.83 5.80 13.04
CA THR A 130 -2.82 4.74 13.19
C THR A 130 -1.75 4.77 12.09
N VAL A 131 -1.89 5.65 11.10
CA VAL A 131 -0.89 5.82 10.04
C VAL A 131 0.33 6.53 10.61
N ARG A 132 1.51 5.94 10.39
CA ARG A 132 2.80 6.47 10.87
C ARG A 132 3.71 6.93 9.75
N GLY A 133 3.36 6.66 8.50
CA GLY A 133 4.09 7.14 7.34
C GLY A 133 3.24 7.11 6.09
N CYS A 134 3.46 8.10 5.24
CA CYS A 134 2.81 8.22 3.94
C CYS A 134 3.91 8.35 2.89
N PHE A 135 3.83 7.54 1.84
CA PHE A 135 4.91 7.43 0.87
C PHE A 135 4.36 7.41 -0.55
N ARG A 136 5.21 7.80 -1.48
CA ARG A 136 4.91 7.79 -2.92
C ARG A 136 6.02 7.08 -3.66
N PHE A 137 5.68 6.25 -4.63
CA PHE A 137 6.68 5.62 -5.48
C PHE A 137 7.49 6.70 -6.20
N LYS A 138 8.82 6.52 -6.23
CA LYS A 138 9.73 7.50 -6.86
C LYS A 138 9.39 7.75 -8.33
N GLU A 139 8.84 6.75 -9.01
CA GLU A 139 8.47 6.83 -10.42
C GLU A 139 7.25 7.73 -10.67
N ILE A 140 6.51 8.09 -9.62
CA ILE A 140 5.33 8.96 -9.72
C ILE A 140 5.65 10.39 -9.33
N ALA A 141 6.60 10.61 -8.45
CA ALA A 141 6.86 11.88 -7.79
C ALA A 141 7.53 12.91 -8.70
N ALA A 142 7.13 12.96 -9.94
CA ALA A 142 7.64 13.95 -10.88
C ALA A 142 6.93 15.30 -10.74
#